data_5727fbf7a6576359f9af556c41dd3c89
#
_entry.id   5727fbf7a6576359f9af556c41dd3c89
#
_cell.length_a   1.000
_cell.length_b   1.000
_cell.length_c   1.000
_cell.angle_alpha   90.00
_cell.angle_beta   90.00
_cell.angle_gamma   90.00
#
_symmetry.space_group_name_H-M   'P 1'
#
loop_
_entity.id
_entity.type
_entity.pdbx_description
1 polymer ?
#
loop_
_entity_poly.entity_id
_entity_poly.type
_entity_poly.pdbx_seq_one_letter_code
_entity_poly.pdbx_strand_id
1 'polypeptide(L)'
;ELIDIVERNLGKLLPVRQGEAVLIVMYDASSRQELDSAVEAAAEAALAHGAIDCCIANTPERAASVWAVRGGILEGMKADSVAQEECDVVVPRACIAEYVKAAKRIALSHGIRVEPCGHCGDGNIHTEMLRGPEMSDEEWKSATHASLTELYALSKKLGGQLSGEHGIGNGRLEFLEEFVGERMIRLYKSIKLAFDDRLILNPGKVIEFNK
;
A
#
# COMPACT_ATOMS: atom_id res chain seq x y z
N GLU A 1 4.81 -7.46 -13.39
CA GLU A 1 6.19 -7.25 -12.87
C GLU A 1 6.30 -7.70 -11.42
N LEU A 2 5.56 -7.10 -10.45
CA LEU A 2 5.61 -7.52 -9.03
C LEU A 2 5.39 -9.02 -8.83
N ILE A 3 4.35 -9.56 -9.44
CA ILE A 3 4.02 -11.00 -9.35
C ILE A 3 5.15 -11.85 -9.92
N ASP A 4 5.77 -11.47 -11.05
CA ASP A 4 6.87 -12.21 -11.65
C ASP A 4 8.11 -12.26 -10.73
N ILE A 5 8.37 -11.16 -10.00
CA ILE A 5 9.44 -11.10 -9.00
C ILE A 5 9.18 -12.10 -7.87
N VAL A 6 7.96 -12.08 -7.33
CA VAL A 6 7.57 -12.95 -6.22
C VAL A 6 7.58 -14.43 -6.64
N GLU A 7 7.02 -14.74 -7.81
CA GLU A 7 6.99 -16.10 -8.34
C GLU A 7 8.38 -16.68 -8.57
N ARG A 8 9.31 -15.88 -9.11
CA ARG A 8 10.71 -16.27 -9.27
C ARG A 8 11.36 -16.63 -7.93
N ASN A 9 11.12 -15.84 -6.89
CA ASN A 9 11.71 -16.06 -5.57
C ASN A 9 11.10 -17.26 -4.83
N LEU A 10 9.80 -17.48 -4.99
CA LEU A 10 9.10 -18.58 -4.29
C LEU A 10 9.08 -19.89 -5.06
N GLY A 11 9.36 -19.88 -6.37
CA GLY A 11 9.15 -21.03 -7.24
C GLY A 11 7.68 -21.47 -7.34
N LYS A 12 6.73 -20.55 -7.09
CA LYS A 12 5.29 -20.80 -7.14
C LYS A 12 4.63 -19.84 -8.11
N LEU A 13 3.59 -20.31 -8.79
CA LEU A 13 2.88 -19.54 -9.81
C LEU A 13 1.45 -19.23 -9.36
N LEU A 14 0.98 -18.01 -9.63
CA LEU A 14 -0.44 -17.70 -9.59
C LEU A 14 -1.15 -18.35 -10.78
N PRO A 15 -2.41 -18.78 -10.59
CA PRO A 15 -3.19 -19.37 -11.69
C PRO A 15 -3.60 -18.34 -12.75
N VAL A 16 -3.62 -17.05 -12.41
CA VAL A 16 -3.98 -15.94 -13.31
C VAL A 16 -2.75 -15.10 -13.57
N ARG A 17 -2.39 -14.92 -14.84
CA ARG A 17 -1.13 -14.24 -15.26
C ARG A 17 -1.32 -13.12 -16.27
N GLN A 18 -2.55 -12.86 -16.70
CA GLN A 18 -2.86 -11.82 -17.66
C GLN A 18 -3.39 -10.57 -16.97
N GLY A 19 -3.07 -9.40 -17.52
CA GLY A 19 -3.53 -8.12 -17.02
C GLY A 19 -2.48 -7.30 -16.27
N GLU A 20 -2.81 -6.04 -16.02
CA GLU A 20 -1.94 -5.08 -15.33
C GLU A 20 -2.00 -5.19 -13.80
N ALA A 21 -3.06 -5.82 -13.27
CA ALA A 21 -3.27 -5.99 -11.84
C ALA A 21 -3.97 -7.32 -11.53
N VAL A 22 -3.74 -7.84 -10.34
CA VAL A 22 -4.44 -9.01 -9.80
C VAL A 22 -5.16 -8.61 -8.52
N LEU A 23 -6.45 -8.95 -8.45
CA LEU A 23 -7.27 -8.78 -7.25
C LEU A 23 -7.53 -10.15 -6.63
N ILE A 24 -7.19 -10.31 -5.36
CA ILE A 24 -7.54 -11.49 -4.57
C ILE A 24 -8.74 -11.10 -3.70
N VAL A 25 -9.84 -11.85 -3.84
CA VAL A 25 -11.05 -11.65 -3.05
C VAL A 25 -11.31 -12.89 -2.23
N MET A 26 -11.50 -12.71 -0.92
CA MET A 26 -11.82 -13.81 0.00
C MET A 26 -13.25 -13.63 0.51
N TYR A 27 -14.00 -14.72 0.48
CA TYR A 27 -15.36 -14.77 1.01
C TYR A 27 -15.44 -15.74 2.19
N ASP A 28 -16.25 -15.37 3.16
CA ASP A 28 -16.66 -16.17 4.28
C ASP A 28 -18.19 -16.21 4.32
N ALA A 29 -18.78 -17.37 4.65
CA ALA A 29 -20.22 -17.56 4.68
C ALA A 29 -20.63 -18.63 5.67
N SER A 30 -21.89 -18.60 6.12
CA SER A 30 -22.43 -19.55 7.08
C SER A 30 -22.75 -20.93 6.45
N SER A 31 -22.85 -21.00 5.12
CA SER A 31 -23.11 -22.24 4.39
C SER A 31 -22.33 -22.30 3.08
N ARG A 32 -22.12 -23.52 2.60
CA ARG A 32 -21.46 -23.75 1.31
C ARG A 32 -22.24 -23.12 0.15
N GLN A 33 -23.56 -23.20 0.18
CA GLN A 33 -24.42 -22.62 -0.87
C GLN A 33 -24.30 -21.09 -0.93
N GLU A 34 -24.29 -20.40 0.23
CA GLU A 34 -24.09 -18.97 0.29
C GLU A 34 -22.69 -18.57 -0.23
N LEU A 35 -21.66 -19.34 0.14
CA LEU A 35 -20.30 -19.12 -0.31
C LEU A 35 -20.19 -19.24 -1.82
N ASP A 36 -20.72 -20.33 -2.40
CA ASP A 36 -20.67 -20.58 -3.83
C ASP A 36 -21.40 -19.47 -4.62
N SER A 37 -22.59 -19.06 -4.14
CA SER A 37 -23.35 -17.95 -4.74
C SER A 37 -22.61 -16.62 -4.68
N ALA A 38 -21.95 -16.30 -3.57
CA ALA A 38 -21.17 -15.06 -3.41
C ALA A 38 -19.96 -15.03 -4.35
N VAL A 39 -19.26 -16.16 -4.48
CA VAL A 39 -18.09 -16.30 -5.35
C VAL A 39 -18.50 -16.20 -6.83
N GLU A 40 -19.60 -16.84 -7.23
CA GLU A 40 -20.14 -16.75 -8.60
C GLU A 40 -20.54 -15.30 -8.94
N ALA A 41 -21.31 -14.65 -8.06
CA ALA A 41 -21.71 -13.25 -8.27
C ALA A 41 -20.51 -12.30 -8.38
N ALA A 42 -19.46 -12.53 -7.59
CA ALA A 42 -18.24 -11.73 -7.66
C ALA A 42 -17.49 -11.95 -8.99
N ALA A 43 -17.39 -13.18 -9.45
CA ALA A 43 -16.75 -13.50 -10.73
C ALA A 43 -17.53 -12.89 -11.91
N GLU A 44 -18.85 -13.00 -11.91
CA GLU A 44 -19.72 -12.36 -12.92
C GLU A 44 -19.55 -10.83 -12.91
N ALA A 45 -19.56 -10.19 -11.74
CA ALA A 45 -19.35 -8.76 -11.61
C ALA A 45 -17.97 -8.33 -12.12
N ALA A 46 -16.93 -9.08 -11.78
CA ALA A 46 -15.56 -8.80 -12.24
C ALA A 46 -15.47 -8.86 -13.77
N LEU A 47 -15.99 -9.92 -14.38
CA LEU A 47 -16.01 -10.09 -15.85
C LEU A 47 -16.84 -9.01 -16.53
N ALA A 48 -18.01 -8.65 -15.98
CA ALA A 48 -18.84 -7.57 -16.50
C ALA A 48 -18.15 -6.19 -16.45
N HIS A 49 -17.18 -6.01 -15.54
CA HIS A 49 -16.37 -4.79 -15.41
C HIS A 49 -14.98 -4.89 -16.08
N GLY A 50 -14.76 -5.88 -16.93
CA GLY A 50 -13.58 -5.97 -17.77
C GLY A 50 -12.42 -6.77 -17.16
N ALA A 51 -12.66 -7.60 -16.15
CA ALA A 51 -11.66 -8.58 -15.74
C ALA A 51 -11.38 -9.55 -16.91
N ILE A 52 -10.10 -9.84 -17.12
CA ILE A 52 -9.64 -10.69 -18.23
C ILE A 52 -9.94 -12.16 -17.93
N ASP A 53 -9.77 -12.54 -16.66
CA ASP A 53 -9.95 -13.90 -16.17
C ASP A 53 -10.30 -13.91 -14.67
N CYS A 54 -10.99 -14.97 -14.24
CA CYS A 54 -11.33 -15.22 -12.83
C CYS A 54 -11.00 -16.67 -12.48
N CYS A 55 -10.14 -16.87 -11.51
CA CYS A 55 -9.79 -18.19 -11.02
C CYS A 55 -10.31 -18.43 -9.60
N ILE A 56 -11.01 -19.53 -9.38
CA ILE A 56 -11.57 -19.90 -8.07
C ILE A 56 -10.61 -20.87 -7.36
N ALA A 57 -10.07 -20.43 -6.22
CA ALA A 57 -9.24 -21.23 -5.33
C ALA A 57 -10.12 -21.93 -4.27
N ASN A 58 -10.79 -23.00 -4.64
CA ASN A 58 -11.82 -23.69 -3.85
C ASN A 58 -11.30 -24.88 -3.02
N THR A 59 -9.98 -25.11 -3.00
CA THR A 59 -9.34 -26.12 -2.12
C THR A 59 -8.32 -25.45 -1.20
N PRO A 60 -8.05 -26.03 -0.01
CA PRO A 60 -7.04 -25.52 0.91
C PRO A 60 -5.67 -25.32 0.26
N GLU A 61 -5.25 -26.25 -0.61
CA GLU A 61 -3.94 -26.21 -1.27
C GLU A 61 -3.85 -25.06 -2.28
N ARG A 62 -4.93 -24.85 -3.07
CA ARG A 62 -5.00 -23.72 -4.01
C ARG A 62 -5.02 -22.38 -3.27
N ALA A 63 -5.83 -22.27 -2.22
CA ALA A 63 -5.88 -21.07 -1.39
C ALA A 63 -4.50 -20.81 -0.75
N ALA A 64 -3.86 -21.81 -0.17
CA ALA A 64 -2.52 -21.69 0.42
C ALA A 64 -1.46 -21.26 -0.62
N SER A 65 -1.57 -21.72 -1.88
CA SER A 65 -0.66 -21.30 -2.95
C SER A 65 -0.83 -19.82 -3.30
N VAL A 66 -2.08 -19.34 -3.43
CA VAL A 66 -2.38 -17.92 -3.70
C VAL A 66 -1.86 -17.03 -2.56
N TRP A 67 -2.16 -17.42 -1.30
CA TRP A 67 -1.70 -16.68 -0.12
C TRP A 67 -0.19 -16.70 0.06
N ALA A 68 0.50 -17.77 -0.35
CA ALA A 68 1.96 -17.81 -0.31
C ALA A 68 2.58 -16.79 -1.27
N VAL A 69 2.03 -16.62 -2.47
CA VAL A 69 2.49 -15.57 -3.40
C VAL A 69 2.21 -14.18 -2.83
N ARG A 70 1.00 -13.93 -2.32
CA ARG A 70 0.67 -12.64 -1.66
C ARG A 70 1.60 -12.35 -0.48
N GLY A 71 1.84 -13.33 0.37
CA GLY A 71 2.72 -13.18 1.54
C GLY A 71 4.20 -12.99 1.19
N GLY A 72 4.62 -13.41 0.00
CA GLY A 72 5.99 -13.25 -0.49
C GLY A 72 6.30 -11.90 -1.15
N ILE A 73 5.33 -11.00 -1.25
CA ILE A 73 5.48 -9.71 -1.98
C ILE A 73 6.65 -8.90 -1.43
N LEU A 74 6.69 -8.64 -0.14
CA LEU A 74 7.72 -7.82 0.48
C LEU A 74 9.12 -8.44 0.34
N GLU A 75 9.26 -9.73 0.58
CA GLU A 75 10.55 -10.43 0.44
C GLU A 75 10.99 -10.49 -1.02
N GLY A 76 10.05 -10.63 -1.96
CA GLY A 76 10.34 -10.52 -3.39
C GLY A 76 10.91 -9.17 -3.77
N MET A 77 10.28 -8.09 -3.34
CA MET A 77 10.74 -6.72 -3.59
C MET A 77 12.10 -6.44 -2.95
N LYS A 78 12.34 -6.91 -1.72
CA LYS A 78 13.65 -6.81 -1.06
C LYS A 78 14.76 -7.52 -1.85
N ALA A 79 14.46 -8.64 -2.45
CA ALA A 79 15.43 -9.37 -3.26
C ALA A 79 15.73 -8.70 -4.62
N ASP A 80 14.83 -7.85 -5.12
CA ASP A 80 14.89 -7.20 -6.43
C ASP A 80 15.28 -5.72 -6.36
N SER A 81 15.65 -5.20 -5.19
CA SER A 81 16.03 -3.80 -4.99
C SER A 81 17.18 -3.61 -4.02
N VAL A 82 17.93 -2.53 -4.18
CA VAL A 82 19.04 -2.17 -3.28
C VAL A 82 18.55 -1.55 -1.98
N ALA A 83 17.48 -0.78 -2.06
CA ALA A 83 16.79 -0.15 -0.93
C ALA A 83 15.31 0.05 -1.27
N GLN A 84 14.51 0.21 -0.23
CA GLN A 84 13.07 0.42 -0.35
C GLN A 84 12.62 1.60 0.50
N GLU A 85 11.58 2.29 0.05
CA GLU A 85 10.82 3.26 0.83
C GLU A 85 9.34 3.09 0.51
N GLU A 86 8.48 3.19 1.52
CA GLU A 86 7.06 2.92 1.39
C GLU A 86 6.20 4.16 1.65
N CYS A 87 5.27 4.41 0.75
CA CYS A 87 4.15 5.34 0.98
C CYS A 87 2.89 4.54 1.30
N ASP A 88 2.56 4.45 2.58
CA ASP A 88 1.33 3.83 3.10
C ASP A 88 0.25 4.90 3.22
N VAL A 89 -0.76 4.86 2.37
CA VAL A 89 -1.90 5.80 2.39
C VAL A 89 -3.22 5.06 2.38
N VAL A 90 -4.30 5.73 2.78
CA VAL A 90 -5.65 5.26 2.47
C VAL A 90 -6.35 6.31 1.60
N VAL A 91 -7.06 5.85 0.59
CA VAL A 91 -7.91 6.70 -0.26
C VAL A 91 -9.33 6.11 -0.33
N PRO A 92 -10.36 6.91 -0.64
CA PRO A 92 -11.68 6.36 -0.91
C PRO A 92 -11.59 5.23 -1.96
N ARG A 93 -12.29 4.12 -1.74
CA ARG A 93 -12.22 2.93 -2.60
C ARG A 93 -12.41 3.23 -4.10
N ALA A 94 -13.31 4.16 -4.42
CA ALA A 94 -13.54 4.60 -5.80
C ALA A 94 -12.32 5.31 -6.43
N CYS A 95 -11.38 5.81 -5.62
CA CYS A 95 -10.20 6.54 -6.06
C CYS A 95 -8.94 5.64 -6.17
N ILE A 96 -9.01 4.35 -5.79
CA ILE A 96 -7.85 3.45 -5.80
C ILE A 96 -7.17 3.41 -7.18
N ALA A 97 -7.94 3.17 -8.24
CA ALA A 97 -7.38 3.08 -9.59
C ALA A 97 -6.74 4.41 -10.06
N GLU A 98 -7.35 5.54 -9.71
CA GLU A 98 -6.80 6.87 -10.00
C GLU A 98 -5.49 7.09 -9.25
N TYR A 99 -5.47 6.80 -7.93
CA TYR A 99 -4.29 6.91 -7.09
C TYR A 99 -3.13 6.05 -7.64
N VAL A 100 -3.36 4.76 -7.87
CA VAL A 100 -2.33 3.82 -8.35
C VAL A 100 -1.72 4.27 -9.68
N LYS A 101 -2.54 4.69 -10.64
CA LYS A 101 -2.06 5.20 -11.94
C LYS A 101 -1.25 6.49 -11.78
N ALA A 102 -1.68 7.39 -10.91
CA ALA A 102 -0.96 8.63 -10.65
C ALA A 102 0.33 8.39 -9.88
N ALA A 103 0.32 7.50 -8.88
CA ALA A 103 1.50 7.13 -8.11
C ALA A 103 2.63 6.59 -8.99
N LYS A 104 2.31 5.70 -9.94
CA LYS A 104 3.28 5.21 -10.93
C LYS A 104 3.89 6.35 -11.76
N ARG A 105 3.09 7.33 -12.20
CA ARG A 105 3.59 8.49 -12.96
C ARG A 105 4.47 9.41 -12.12
N ILE A 106 4.05 9.68 -10.88
CA ILE A 106 4.82 10.52 -9.95
C ILE A 106 6.20 9.91 -9.71
N ALA A 107 6.25 8.64 -9.28
CA ALA A 107 7.52 7.99 -8.99
C ALA A 107 8.43 7.90 -10.23
N LEU A 108 7.87 7.58 -11.38
CA LEU A 108 8.62 7.53 -12.64
C LEU A 108 9.20 8.90 -13.02
N SER A 109 8.50 10.01 -12.75
CA SER A 109 9.02 11.36 -13.01
C SER A 109 10.24 11.72 -12.16
N HIS A 110 10.42 11.04 -11.02
CA HIS A 110 11.59 11.13 -10.16
C HIS A 110 12.62 10.00 -10.39
N GLY A 111 12.45 9.20 -11.43
CA GLY A 111 13.34 8.10 -11.76
C GLY A 111 13.22 6.88 -10.84
N ILE A 112 12.12 6.76 -10.09
CA ILE A 112 11.88 5.66 -9.15
C ILE A 112 10.90 4.65 -9.75
N ARG A 113 11.24 3.35 -9.65
CA ARG A 113 10.29 2.26 -9.91
C ARG A 113 9.41 2.07 -8.69
N VAL A 114 8.10 1.87 -8.90
CA VAL A 114 7.16 1.57 -7.84
C VAL A 114 6.30 0.36 -8.16
N GLU A 115 6.02 -0.41 -7.11
CA GLU A 115 5.12 -1.56 -7.16
C GLU A 115 3.99 -1.38 -6.15
N PRO A 116 2.83 -0.85 -6.60
CA PRO A 116 1.68 -0.67 -5.71
C PRO A 116 1.03 -2.01 -5.38
N CYS A 117 0.77 -2.21 -4.09
CA CYS A 117 -0.09 -3.28 -3.59
C CYS A 117 -0.94 -2.75 -2.45
N GLY A 118 -1.87 -3.55 -1.91
CA GLY A 118 -2.65 -3.06 -0.77
C GLY A 118 -3.95 -3.82 -0.52
N HIS A 119 -4.84 -3.17 0.22
CA HIS A 119 -6.11 -3.70 0.70
C HIS A 119 -7.28 -2.92 0.07
N CYS A 120 -7.77 -3.39 -1.08
CA CYS A 120 -8.83 -2.69 -1.81
C CYS A 120 -10.15 -2.59 -1.05
N GLY A 121 -10.37 -3.45 -0.06
CA GLY A 121 -11.59 -3.47 0.77
C GLY A 121 -11.77 -2.22 1.63
N ASP A 122 -10.69 -1.62 2.10
CA ASP A 122 -10.67 -0.41 2.94
C ASP A 122 -9.97 0.79 2.29
N GLY A 123 -9.35 0.61 1.13
CA GLY A 123 -8.69 1.70 0.39
C GLY A 123 -7.23 1.93 0.75
N ASN A 124 -6.63 1.07 1.57
CA ASN A 124 -5.23 1.17 1.94
C ASN A 124 -4.32 0.71 0.80
N ILE A 125 -3.42 1.59 0.40
CA ILE A 125 -2.47 1.35 -0.70
C ILE A 125 -1.05 1.56 -0.20
N HIS A 126 -0.24 0.53 -0.36
CA HIS A 126 1.21 0.56 -0.21
C HIS A 126 1.84 0.85 -1.56
N THR A 127 2.51 1.97 -1.67
CA THR A 127 3.29 2.31 -2.87
C THR A 127 4.75 2.09 -2.54
N GLU A 128 5.24 0.89 -2.87
CA GLU A 128 6.62 0.50 -2.63
C GLU A 128 7.53 1.12 -3.68
N MET A 129 8.38 2.02 -3.25
CA MET A 129 9.44 2.62 -4.06
C MET A 129 10.68 1.74 -4.00
N LEU A 130 11.22 1.36 -5.14
CA LEU A 130 12.31 0.41 -5.26
C LEU A 130 13.52 1.10 -5.89
N ARG A 131 14.63 1.11 -5.16
CA ARG A 131 15.89 1.65 -5.64
C ARG A 131 16.61 0.68 -6.56
N GLY A 132 16.93 1.12 -7.76
CA GLY A 132 17.82 0.40 -8.66
C GLY A 132 19.30 0.56 -8.28
N PRO A 133 20.18 -0.32 -8.78
CA PRO A 133 21.61 -0.30 -8.45
C PRO A 133 22.36 0.92 -8.98
N GLU A 134 21.83 1.59 -10.00
CA GLU A 134 22.48 2.74 -10.65
C GLU A 134 22.27 4.07 -9.91
N MET A 135 21.34 4.11 -8.95
CA MET A 135 20.99 5.33 -8.21
C MET A 135 21.86 5.47 -6.95
N SER A 136 22.51 6.61 -6.76
CA SER A 136 23.27 6.92 -5.54
C SER A 136 22.38 7.12 -4.31
N ASP A 137 22.96 7.15 -3.11
CA ASP A 137 22.23 7.38 -1.86
C ASP A 137 21.60 8.78 -1.81
N GLU A 138 22.29 9.78 -2.30
CA GLU A 138 21.82 11.17 -2.35
C GLU A 138 20.66 11.33 -3.33
N GLU A 139 20.78 10.76 -4.52
CA GLU A 139 19.71 10.76 -5.53
C GLU A 139 18.48 10.02 -5.00
N TRP A 140 18.67 8.85 -4.40
CA TRP A 140 17.58 8.07 -3.78
C TRP A 140 16.85 8.88 -2.74
N LYS A 141 17.57 9.48 -1.78
CA LYS A 141 16.96 10.28 -0.71
C LYS A 141 16.19 11.49 -1.25
N SER A 142 16.73 12.17 -2.24
CA SER A 142 16.07 13.31 -2.87
C SER A 142 14.82 12.89 -3.64
N ALA A 143 14.91 11.84 -4.43
CA ALA A 143 13.84 11.34 -5.28
C ALA A 143 12.69 10.74 -4.45
N THR A 144 12.99 9.99 -3.38
CA THR A 144 11.96 9.46 -2.47
C THR A 144 11.25 10.56 -1.72
N HIS A 145 11.96 11.55 -1.20
CA HIS A 145 11.33 12.69 -0.52
C HIS A 145 10.39 13.46 -1.45
N ALA A 146 10.82 13.76 -2.67
CA ALA A 146 9.98 14.42 -3.67
C ALA A 146 8.75 13.58 -4.02
N SER A 147 8.93 12.28 -4.26
CA SER A 147 7.84 11.34 -4.53
C SER A 147 6.83 11.27 -3.39
N LEU A 148 7.30 11.12 -2.14
CA LEU A 148 6.44 11.08 -0.95
C LEU A 148 5.63 12.37 -0.80
N THR A 149 6.24 13.53 -1.01
CA THR A 149 5.56 14.84 -0.97
C THR A 149 4.37 14.87 -1.93
N GLU A 150 4.59 14.46 -3.19
CA GLU A 150 3.54 14.45 -4.20
C GLU A 150 2.48 13.36 -3.96
N LEU A 151 2.89 12.17 -3.49
CA LEU A 151 1.98 11.07 -3.18
C LEU A 151 1.04 11.43 -2.02
N TYR A 152 1.56 12.06 -0.97
CA TYR A 152 0.73 12.53 0.14
C TYR A 152 -0.19 13.68 -0.27
N ALA A 153 0.28 14.62 -1.09
CA ALA A 153 -0.57 15.66 -1.66
C ALA A 153 -1.69 15.08 -2.53
N LEU A 154 -1.39 14.05 -3.32
CA LEU A 154 -2.39 13.33 -4.11
C LEU A 154 -3.42 12.61 -3.21
N SER A 155 -2.97 11.89 -2.17
CA SER A 155 -3.87 11.25 -1.20
C SER A 155 -4.82 12.26 -0.59
N LYS A 156 -4.29 13.39 -0.10
CA LYS A 156 -5.10 14.50 0.46
C LYS A 156 -6.11 15.04 -0.55
N LYS A 157 -5.70 15.27 -1.79
CA LYS A 157 -6.57 15.77 -2.88
C LYS A 157 -7.72 14.82 -3.16
N LEU A 158 -7.50 13.50 -3.06
CA LEU A 158 -8.51 12.48 -3.27
C LEU A 158 -9.41 12.24 -2.04
N GLY A 159 -9.18 12.95 -0.93
CA GLY A 159 -9.92 12.79 0.31
C GLY A 159 -9.41 11.63 1.19
N GLY A 160 -8.17 11.22 0.97
CA GLY A 160 -7.49 10.17 1.71
C GLY A 160 -6.80 10.62 2.99
N GLN A 161 -5.91 9.76 3.52
CA GLN A 161 -5.13 10.00 4.73
C GLN A 161 -3.64 9.75 4.49
N LEU A 162 -2.81 10.35 5.36
CA LEU A 162 -1.35 10.28 5.32
C LEU A 162 -0.80 8.88 5.68
N SER A 163 -1.55 8.09 6.42
CA SER A 163 -1.23 6.70 6.74
C SER A 163 -2.49 5.86 6.69
N GLY A 164 -2.40 4.71 6.06
CA GLY A 164 -3.46 3.70 6.04
C GLY A 164 -3.45 2.89 7.33
N GLU A 165 -2.37 2.17 7.60
CA GLU A 165 -2.27 1.26 8.74
C GLU A 165 -0.94 1.33 9.52
N HIS A 166 0.15 1.82 8.93
CA HIS A 166 1.47 1.81 9.55
C HIS A 166 1.69 2.94 10.56
N GLY A 167 0.84 3.96 10.56
CA GLY A 167 0.95 5.12 11.43
C GLY A 167 2.04 6.11 10.98
N ILE A 168 2.15 7.20 11.71
CA ILE A 168 3.07 8.30 11.37
C ILE A 168 4.50 7.98 11.80
N GLY A 169 4.66 7.48 13.03
CA GLY A 169 5.98 7.17 13.59
C GLY A 169 6.94 8.35 13.52
N ASN A 170 8.12 8.09 12.97
CA ASN A 170 9.15 9.09 12.71
C ASN A 170 9.27 9.42 11.21
N GLY A 171 9.01 8.45 10.35
CA GLY A 171 9.22 8.57 8.91
C GLY A 171 8.26 9.52 8.18
N ARG A 172 7.07 9.77 8.76
CA ARG A 172 6.04 10.63 8.15
C ARG A 172 5.80 11.93 8.92
N LEU A 173 6.64 12.19 9.93
CA LEU A 173 6.50 13.33 10.83
C LEU A 173 6.56 14.67 10.08
N GLU A 174 7.46 14.81 9.13
CA GLU A 174 7.66 16.04 8.36
C GLU A 174 6.46 16.42 7.48
N PHE A 175 5.68 15.42 7.04
CA PHE A 175 4.49 15.63 6.20
C PHE A 175 3.21 15.86 7.02
N LEU A 176 3.23 15.54 8.33
CA LEU A 176 2.01 15.48 9.13
C LEU A 176 1.34 16.85 9.26
N GLU A 177 2.10 17.90 9.61
CA GLU A 177 1.53 19.23 9.85
C GLU A 177 0.89 19.82 8.60
N GLU A 178 1.56 19.70 7.44
CA GLU A 178 1.02 20.14 6.16
C GLU A 178 -0.25 19.37 5.80
N PHE A 179 -0.28 18.08 6.13
CA PHE A 179 -1.42 17.22 5.80
C PHE A 179 -2.65 17.52 6.67
N VAL A 180 -2.49 17.58 7.99
CA VAL A 180 -3.62 17.70 8.94
C VAL A 180 -3.89 19.14 9.42
N GLY A 181 -2.93 20.04 9.31
CA GLY A 181 -2.99 21.44 9.74
C GLY A 181 -2.75 21.63 11.24
N GLU A 182 -2.37 22.87 11.61
CA GLU A 182 -2.00 23.24 12.98
C GLU A 182 -3.02 22.87 14.06
N ARG A 183 -4.32 22.98 13.74
CA ARG A 183 -5.38 22.67 14.73
C ARG A 183 -5.30 21.22 15.19
N MET A 184 -5.06 20.28 14.26
CA MET A 184 -4.92 18.86 14.59
C MET A 184 -3.61 18.61 15.32
N ILE A 185 -2.52 19.27 14.94
CA ILE A 185 -1.23 19.16 15.66
C ILE A 185 -1.40 19.60 17.11
N ARG A 186 -2.09 20.73 17.37
CA ARG A 186 -2.39 21.15 18.74
C ARG A 186 -3.21 20.12 19.54
N LEU A 187 -4.20 19.50 18.89
CA LEU A 187 -5.00 18.45 19.51
C LEU A 187 -4.14 17.22 19.85
N TYR A 188 -3.31 16.77 18.92
CA TYR A 188 -2.40 15.64 19.15
C TYR A 188 -1.41 15.94 20.31
N LYS A 189 -0.85 17.15 20.37
CA LYS A 189 -0.01 17.60 21.48
C LYS A 189 -0.75 17.55 22.82
N SER A 190 -2.00 18.01 22.85
CA SER A 190 -2.83 17.97 24.05
C SER A 190 -3.13 16.54 24.52
N ILE A 191 -3.46 15.63 23.58
CA ILE A 191 -3.67 14.22 23.88
C ILE A 191 -2.38 13.58 24.42
N LYS A 192 -1.24 13.84 23.77
CA LYS A 192 0.05 13.33 24.22
C LYS A 192 0.35 13.76 25.64
N LEU A 193 0.19 15.04 25.98
CA LEU A 193 0.44 15.57 27.33
C LEU A 193 -0.53 15.01 28.36
N ALA A 194 -1.77 14.69 28.00
CA ALA A 194 -2.73 14.08 28.92
C ALA A 194 -2.31 12.67 29.38
N PHE A 195 -1.55 11.92 28.56
CA PHE A 195 -1.06 10.58 28.89
C PHE A 195 0.41 10.54 29.31
N ASP A 196 1.18 11.52 28.90
CA ASP A 196 2.64 11.57 29.12
C ASP A 196 3.11 13.01 29.30
N ASP A 197 2.82 13.56 30.49
CA ASP A 197 3.15 14.93 30.88
C ASP A 197 4.66 15.20 30.91
N ARG A 198 5.45 14.13 31.12
CA ARG A 198 6.92 14.19 31.16
C ARG A 198 7.60 13.97 29.81
N LEU A 199 6.83 13.66 28.76
CA LEU A 199 7.31 13.41 27.39
C LEU A 199 8.41 12.34 27.29
N ILE A 200 8.33 11.29 28.12
CA ILE A 200 9.30 10.20 28.17
C ILE A 200 8.94 9.01 27.28
N LEU A 201 7.67 8.90 26.86
CA LEU A 201 7.19 7.82 26.02
C LEU A 201 7.39 8.17 24.54
N ASN A 202 8.18 7.40 23.83
CA ASN A 202 8.41 7.57 22.38
C ASN A 202 8.71 9.04 21.98
N PRO A 203 9.75 9.66 22.52
CA PRO A 203 10.08 11.04 22.21
C PRO A 203 10.40 11.20 20.70
N GLY A 204 9.91 12.28 20.08
CA GLY A 204 10.10 12.54 18.65
C GLY A 204 9.32 11.61 17.71
N LYS A 205 8.33 10.86 18.21
CA LYS A 205 7.41 10.06 17.39
C LYS A 205 6.08 10.77 17.27
N VAL A 206 5.51 10.78 16.07
CA VAL A 206 4.22 11.39 15.70
C VAL A 206 4.19 12.91 15.82
N ILE A 207 4.72 13.48 16.90
CA ILE A 207 4.69 14.90 17.19
C ILE A 207 6.01 15.35 17.82
N GLU A 208 6.51 16.52 17.39
CA GLU A 208 7.60 17.23 18.05
C GLU A 208 7.05 18.39 18.90
N PHE A 209 7.63 18.57 20.09
CA PHE A 209 7.26 19.64 21.02
C PHE A 209 8.20 20.85 20.96
N ASN A 210 9.38 20.68 20.35
CA ASN A 210 10.46 21.68 20.36
C ASN A 210 10.57 22.46 19.02
N LYS A 211 9.49 22.51 18.26
CA LYS A 211 9.38 23.40 17.10
C LYS A 211 8.42 24.52 17.38
#